data_ed61a8e6be825dae5ebce3dba78adf0b
#
_entry.id   ed61a8e6be825dae5ebce3dba78adf0b
#
_cell.length_a   1.000
_cell.length_b   1.000
_cell.length_c   1.000
_cell.angle_alpha   90.00
_cell.angle_beta   90.00
_cell.angle_gamma   90.00
#
_symmetry.space_group_name_H-M   'P 1'
#
loop_
_entity.id
_entity.type
_entity.pdbx_description
1 polymer ?
#
loop_
_entity_poly.entity_id
_entity_poly.type
_entity_poly.pdbx_seq_one_letter_code
_entity_poly.pdbx_strand_id
1 'polypeptide(L)'
;MYVLDADTKNIEIFSANFSCPVSGFTIEEIEPRIFSFNNPHGACTYCDGLGEQAFFDLDLLVPDKKLSILEGAIKIWKKGINNYFLGVLEEIEKNTDLKLDEPFENNSKNAIKILFYGSDKILIEENRFGRFRRNKLKPFRGTTDIETNAKDRSSIII
;
A
#
# COMPACT_ATOMS: atom_id res chain seq x y z
N MET A 1 -39.52 -6.95 -3.90
CA MET A 1 -40.98 -7.09 -4.12
C MET A 1 -41.43 -5.91 -4.96
N TYR A 2 -42.25 -6.17 -5.97
CA TYR A 2 -42.84 -5.13 -6.81
C TYR A 2 -44.29 -5.00 -6.43
N VAL A 3 -44.76 -3.79 -6.19
CA VAL A 3 -46.16 -3.48 -5.93
C VAL A 3 -46.67 -2.62 -7.07
N LEU A 4 -47.72 -3.10 -7.74
CA LEU A 4 -48.39 -2.36 -8.81
C LEU A 4 -49.63 -1.70 -8.21
N ASP A 5 -49.71 -0.41 -8.28
CA ASP A 5 -50.93 0.33 -7.96
C ASP A 5 -51.97 0.09 -9.06
N ALA A 6 -53.12 -0.42 -8.68
CA ALA A 6 -54.18 -0.82 -9.62
C ALA A 6 -54.81 0.38 -10.36
N ASP A 7 -54.84 1.55 -9.71
CA ASP A 7 -55.51 2.74 -10.26
C ASP A 7 -54.54 3.56 -11.13
N THR A 8 -53.33 3.79 -10.65
CA THR A 8 -52.31 4.64 -11.34
C THR A 8 -51.40 3.84 -12.26
N LYS A 9 -51.38 2.49 -12.17
CA LYS A 9 -50.45 1.59 -12.86
C LYS A 9 -48.96 1.89 -12.59
N ASN A 10 -48.66 2.61 -11.54
CA ASN A 10 -47.30 2.84 -11.11
C ASN A 10 -46.72 1.61 -10.41
N ILE A 11 -45.48 1.29 -10.69
CA ILE A 11 -44.74 0.20 -10.04
C ILE A 11 -43.86 0.79 -8.96
N GLU A 12 -44.11 0.38 -7.71
CA GLU A 12 -43.24 0.71 -6.58
C GLU A 12 -42.39 -0.51 -6.24
N ILE A 13 -41.10 -0.26 -6.01
CA ILE A 13 -40.11 -1.30 -5.71
C ILE A 13 -39.81 -1.24 -4.22
N PHE A 14 -40.11 -2.32 -3.52
CA PHE A 14 -39.76 -2.47 -2.10
C PHE A 14 -38.66 -3.52 -1.95
N SER A 15 -37.59 -3.18 -1.21
CA SER A 15 -36.54 -4.11 -0.85
C SER A 15 -36.61 -4.42 0.63
N ALA A 16 -36.49 -5.70 0.99
CA ALA A 16 -36.34 -6.12 2.38
C ALA A 16 -34.93 -5.97 2.91
N ASN A 17 -33.96 -5.72 2.01
CA ASN A 17 -32.52 -5.72 2.30
C ASN A 17 -31.94 -4.29 2.39
N PHE A 18 -32.63 -3.34 3.00
CA PHE A 18 -32.16 -1.96 3.18
C PHE A 18 -31.51 -1.36 1.92
N SER A 19 -32.07 -1.66 0.75
CA SER A 19 -31.56 -1.24 -0.54
C SER A 19 -32.40 -0.09 -1.08
N CYS A 20 -31.75 1.00 -1.49
CA CYS A 20 -32.40 2.11 -2.16
C CYS A 20 -32.69 1.75 -3.62
N PRO A 21 -33.98 1.69 -4.04
CA PRO A 21 -34.30 1.30 -5.42
C PRO A 21 -33.88 2.31 -6.48
N VAL A 22 -33.60 3.56 -6.08
CA VAL A 22 -33.21 4.64 -7.01
C VAL A 22 -31.71 4.69 -7.21
N SER A 23 -30.91 4.60 -6.13
CA SER A 23 -29.45 4.71 -6.20
C SER A 23 -28.73 3.36 -6.28
N GLY A 24 -29.42 2.26 -6.00
CA GLY A 24 -28.82 0.93 -5.86
C GLY A 24 -27.98 0.76 -4.58
N PHE A 25 -27.89 1.80 -3.75
CA PHE A 25 -27.15 1.73 -2.49
C PHE A 25 -27.81 0.72 -1.55
N THR A 26 -27.01 -0.23 -1.05
CA THR A 26 -27.46 -1.27 -0.13
C THR A 26 -26.65 -1.14 1.16
N ILE A 27 -27.33 -1.10 2.30
CA ILE A 27 -26.70 -1.19 3.61
C ILE A 27 -26.71 -2.67 4.00
N GLU A 28 -25.59 -3.18 4.47
CA GLU A 28 -25.52 -4.52 5.07
C GLU A 28 -26.44 -4.61 6.28
N GLU A 29 -26.79 -5.83 6.67
CA GLU A 29 -27.64 -6.06 7.83
C GLU A 29 -27.07 -5.35 9.06
N ILE A 30 -27.90 -4.54 9.74
CA ILE A 30 -27.49 -3.75 10.88
C ILE A 30 -27.27 -4.66 12.08
N GLU A 31 -26.02 -5.05 12.28
CA GLU A 31 -25.58 -5.85 13.42
C GLU A 31 -24.72 -5.00 14.37
N PRO A 32 -24.64 -5.35 15.67
CA PRO A 32 -23.80 -4.60 16.63
C PRO A 32 -22.33 -4.47 16.20
N ARG A 33 -21.82 -5.43 15.42
CA ARG A 33 -20.42 -5.43 14.94
C ARG A 33 -20.09 -4.26 14.00
N ILE A 34 -21.06 -3.72 13.25
CA ILE A 34 -20.81 -2.59 12.34
C ILE A 34 -20.61 -1.27 13.09
N PHE A 35 -20.99 -1.20 14.36
CA PHE A 35 -20.75 -0.02 15.22
C PHE A 35 -19.45 -0.12 16.01
N SER A 36 -18.72 -1.21 15.88
CA SER A 36 -17.46 -1.42 16.59
C SER A 36 -16.27 -1.00 15.74
N PHE A 37 -15.54 0.01 16.17
CA PHE A 37 -14.30 0.44 15.50
C PHE A 37 -13.18 -0.62 15.55
N ASN A 38 -13.29 -1.61 16.43
CA ASN A 38 -12.35 -2.74 16.57
C ASN A 38 -12.79 -3.98 15.79
N ASN A 39 -13.80 -3.86 14.93
CA ASN A 39 -14.26 -4.93 14.05
C ASN A 39 -14.05 -4.51 12.60
N PRO A 40 -13.54 -5.38 11.70
CA PRO A 40 -13.32 -5.05 10.28
C PRO A 40 -14.55 -4.49 9.55
N HIS A 41 -15.76 -4.87 9.97
CA HIS A 41 -17.01 -4.38 9.38
C HIS A 41 -17.39 -2.96 9.83
N GLY A 42 -16.93 -2.53 11.00
CA GLY A 42 -17.24 -1.20 11.55
C GLY A 42 -16.02 -0.28 11.63
N ALA A 43 -14.82 -0.80 11.42
CA ALA A 43 -13.60 -0.02 11.45
C ALA A 43 -13.52 0.93 10.24
N CYS A 44 -12.93 2.07 10.45
CA CYS A 44 -12.61 3.00 9.36
C CYS A 44 -11.60 2.36 8.40
N THR A 45 -11.90 2.33 7.10
CA THR A 45 -11.03 1.73 6.07
C THR A 45 -9.69 2.45 5.89
N TYR A 46 -9.53 3.66 6.43
CA TYR A 46 -8.30 4.44 6.36
C TYR A 46 -7.35 4.19 7.53
N CYS A 47 -7.89 4.05 8.74
CA CYS A 47 -7.08 3.94 9.95
C CYS A 47 -7.32 2.64 10.72
N ASP A 48 -8.11 1.70 10.17
CA ASP A 48 -8.48 0.42 10.81
C ASP A 48 -9.02 0.59 12.24
N GLY A 49 -9.69 1.72 12.50
CA GLY A 49 -10.26 2.06 13.80
C GLY A 49 -9.29 2.71 14.78
N LEU A 50 -8.05 2.98 14.38
CA LEU A 50 -7.02 3.57 15.26
C LEU A 50 -7.19 5.08 15.47
N GLY A 51 -7.94 5.77 14.61
CA GLY A 51 -8.14 7.22 14.68
C GLY A 51 -6.99 8.05 14.12
N GLU A 52 -5.87 7.43 13.81
CA GLU A 52 -4.65 8.03 13.26
C GLU A 52 -4.08 7.17 12.14
N GLN A 53 -3.34 7.77 11.25
CA GLN A 53 -2.68 7.08 10.15
C GLN A 53 -1.20 7.41 10.15
N ALA A 54 -0.35 6.38 10.17
CA ALA A 54 1.09 6.55 10.00
C ALA A 54 1.44 6.67 8.51
N PHE A 55 2.31 7.60 8.17
CA PHE A 55 2.88 7.73 6.83
C PHE A 55 4.39 8.00 6.91
N PHE A 56 5.10 7.62 5.85
CA PHE A 56 6.53 7.89 5.77
C PHE A 56 6.78 9.27 5.21
N ASP A 57 7.49 10.10 5.96
CA ASP A 57 7.98 11.39 5.48
C ASP A 57 9.31 11.19 4.73
N LEU A 58 9.32 11.52 3.44
CA LEU A 58 10.50 11.35 2.58
C LEU A 58 11.68 12.22 3.03
N ASP A 59 11.45 13.41 3.57
CA ASP A 59 12.53 14.28 4.03
C ASP A 59 13.20 13.74 5.30
N LEU A 60 12.45 13.02 6.12
CA LEU A 60 13.00 12.32 7.29
C LEU A 60 13.72 11.02 6.91
N LEU A 61 13.26 10.35 5.85
CA LEU A 61 13.89 9.14 5.34
C LEU A 61 15.20 9.43 4.61
N VAL A 62 15.29 10.56 3.91
CA VAL A 62 16.45 11.00 3.13
C VAL A 62 16.94 12.35 3.64
N PRO A 63 17.60 12.39 4.81
CA PRO A 63 18.04 13.64 5.43
C PRO A 63 19.17 14.34 4.62
N ASP A 64 20.01 13.57 3.94
CA ASP A 64 21.06 14.10 3.10
C ASP A 64 20.89 13.66 1.63
N LYS A 65 20.35 14.56 0.83
CA LYS A 65 20.07 14.32 -0.59
C LYS A 65 21.32 14.34 -1.48
N LYS A 66 22.47 14.74 -0.93
CA LYS A 66 23.76 14.77 -1.66
C LYS A 66 24.45 13.42 -1.69
N LEU A 67 24.09 12.53 -0.77
CA LEU A 67 24.59 11.16 -0.76
C LEU A 67 23.89 10.34 -1.82
N SER A 68 24.57 9.33 -2.35
CA SER A 68 23.96 8.31 -3.18
C SER A 68 23.19 7.29 -2.34
N ILE A 69 22.35 6.49 -2.99
CA ILE A 69 21.59 5.43 -2.31
C ILE A 69 22.56 4.40 -1.72
N LEU A 70 23.64 4.07 -2.43
CA LEU A 70 24.66 3.12 -1.98
C LEU A 70 25.50 3.67 -0.81
N GLU A 71 25.70 4.97 -0.74
CA GLU A 71 26.40 5.65 0.35
C GLU A 71 25.52 5.81 1.60
N GLY A 72 24.24 5.43 1.53
CA GLY A 72 23.33 5.46 2.65
C GLY A 72 22.50 6.75 2.77
N ALA A 73 22.17 7.40 1.65
CA ALA A 73 21.22 8.52 1.62
C ALA A 73 19.94 8.21 2.35
N ILE A 74 19.46 6.97 2.22
CA ILE A 74 18.24 6.50 2.87
C ILE A 74 18.58 5.99 4.27
N LYS A 75 18.03 6.68 5.29
CA LYS A 75 18.33 6.44 6.71
C LYS A 75 18.11 4.99 7.16
N ILE A 76 17.12 4.33 6.59
CA ILE A 76 16.77 2.95 6.90
C ILE A 76 17.93 2.00 6.55
N TRP A 77 18.66 2.28 5.46
CA TRP A 77 19.78 1.47 5.00
C TRP A 77 21.15 1.95 5.46
N LYS A 78 21.19 2.91 6.38
CA LYS A 78 22.45 3.47 6.91
C LYS A 78 23.40 2.40 7.50
N LYS A 79 22.89 1.27 7.98
CA LYS A 79 23.68 0.13 8.48
C LYS A 79 24.19 -0.81 7.36
N GLY A 80 23.92 -0.50 6.12
CA GLY A 80 24.27 -1.29 4.94
C GLY A 80 23.03 -1.92 4.29
N ILE A 81 23.09 -2.02 2.97
CA ILE A 81 22.05 -2.66 2.15
C ILE A 81 22.38 -4.16 2.10
N ASN A 82 21.45 -5.01 2.50
CA ASN A 82 21.67 -6.43 2.36
C ASN A 82 21.58 -6.89 0.90
N ASN A 83 22.15 -8.06 0.56
CA ASN A 83 22.21 -8.56 -0.81
C ASN A 83 20.84 -8.71 -1.48
N TYR A 84 19.79 -8.98 -0.71
CA TYR A 84 18.43 -9.06 -1.23
C TYR A 84 17.94 -7.71 -1.72
N PHE A 85 18.07 -6.66 -0.87
CA PHE A 85 17.67 -5.30 -1.25
C PHE A 85 18.53 -4.74 -2.37
N LEU A 86 19.82 -5.07 -2.40
CA LEU A 86 20.69 -4.65 -3.49
C LEU A 86 20.19 -5.21 -4.83
N GLY A 87 19.83 -6.50 -4.90
CA GLY A 87 19.26 -7.10 -6.10
C GLY A 87 17.91 -6.47 -6.51
N VAL A 88 17.07 -6.08 -5.54
CA VAL A 88 15.83 -5.35 -5.82
C VAL A 88 16.12 -3.97 -6.40
N LEU A 89 17.08 -3.24 -5.83
CA LEU A 89 17.49 -1.90 -6.31
C LEU A 89 18.07 -1.95 -7.71
N GLU A 90 18.94 -2.92 -8.00
CA GLU A 90 19.49 -3.15 -9.33
C GLU A 90 18.39 -3.45 -10.38
N GLU A 91 17.34 -4.19 -9.97
CA GLU A 91 16.22 -4.46 -10.87
C GLU A 91 15.37 -3.20 -11.12
N ILE A 92 15.19 -2.35 -10.10
CA ILE A 92 14.53 -1.06 -10.26
C ILE A 92 15.37 -0.14 -11.16
N GLU A 93 16.68 -0.08 -10.99
CA GLU A 93 17.59 0.71 -11.82
C GLU A 93 17.52 0.31 -13.30
N LYS A 94 17.43 -0.99 -13.61
CA LYS A 94 17.27 -1.47 -15.00
C LYS A 94 15.96 -1.05 -15.65
N ASN A 95 14.89 -0.93 -14.85
CA ASN A 95 13.53 -0.67 -15.34
C ASN A 95 13.09 0.80 -15.19
N THR A 96 13.94 1.65 -14.61
CA THR A 96 13.64 3.07 -14.37
C THR A 96 14.86 3.95 -14.60
N ASP A 97 14.69 5.26 -14.50
CA ASP A 97 15.78 6.24 -14.55
C ASP A 97 16.47 6.43 -13.17
N LEU A 98 16.32 5.43 -12.27
CA LEU A 98 16.98 5.46 -10.97
C LEU A 98 18.49 5.22 -11.17
N LYS A 99 19.31 5.99 -10.46
CA LYS A 99 20.76 5.82 -10.38
C LYS A 99 21.15 5.60 -8.94
N LEU A 100 21.78 4.46 -8.67
CA LEU A 100 22.12 4.06 -7.31
C LEU A 100 23.38 4.73 -6.78
N ASP A 101 24.30 5.06 -7.67
CA ASP A 101 25.63 5.64 -7.39
C ASP A 101 25.67 7.16 -7.49
N GLU A 102 24.66 7.79 -8.09
CA GLU A 102 24.55 9.24 -8.17
C GLU A 102 23.87 9.84 -6.92
N PRO A 103 24.10 11.15 -6.62
CA PRO A 103 23.40 11.85 -5.56
C PRO A 103 21.89 11.69 -5.65
N PHE A 104 21.22 11.46 -4.52
CA PHE A 104 19.80 11.19 -4.48
C PHE A 104 18.97 12.30 -5.16
N GLU A 105 19.41 13.56 -5.04
CA GLU A 105 18.74 14.72 -5.64
C GLU A 105 18.72 14.70 -7.18
N ASN A 106 19.66 13.99 -7.83
CA ASN A 106 19.74 13.87 -9.27
C ASN A 106 18.74 12.88 -9.85
N ASN A 107 18.16 12.03 -9.02
CA ASN A 107 17.18 11.04 -9.45
C ASN A 107 15.85 11.66 -9.82
N SER A 108 15.18 11.11 -10.84
CA SER A 108 13.89 11.59 -11.30
C SER A 108 12.82 11.39 -10.21
N LYS A 109 11.88 12.34 -10.10
CA LYS A 109 10.76 12.24 -9.15
C LYS A 109 9.93 10.97 -9.36
N ASN A 110 9.86 10.48 -10.60
CA ASN A 110 9.13 9.25 -10.92
C ASN A 110 9.88 8.01 -10.39
N ALA A 111 11.20 7.95 -10.58
CA ALA A 111 12.03 6.86 -10.04
C ALA A 111 11.98 6.83 -8.51
N ILE A 112 12.06 7.98 -7.86
CA ILE A 112 11.90 8.12 -6.40
C ILE A 112 10.52 7.62 -5.96
N LYS A 113 9.46 8.01 -6.65
CA LYS A 113 8.11 7.54 -6.35
C LYS A 113 7.99 6.02 -6.46
N ILE A 114 8.54 5.43 -7.51
CA ILE A 114 8.54 3.99 -7.69
C ILE A 114 9.34 3.30 -6.58
N LEU A 115 10.50 3.84 -6.21
CA LEU A 115 11.34 3.31 -5.14
C LEU A 115 10.59 3.22 -3.81
N PHE A 116 9.85 4.24 -3.43
CA PHE A 116 9.16 4.27 -2.13
C PHE A 116 7.78 3.61 -2.15
N TYR A 117 6.99 3.86 -3.18
CA TYR A 117 5.58 3.41 -3.25
C TYR A 117 5.36 2.20 -4.15
N GLY A 118 6.38 1.77 -4.88
CA GLY A 118 6.31 0.60 -5.74
C GLY A 118 5.71 0.85 -7.12
N SER A 119 5.62 -0.23 -7.89
CA SER A 119 5.01 -0.25 -9.22
C SER A 119 4.56 -1.66 -9.59
N ASP A 120 3.35 -1.78 -10.12
CA ASP A 120 2.84 -3.07 -10.61
C ASP A 120 3.57 -3.56 -11.89
N LYS A 121 4.29 -2.66 -12.57
CA LYS A 121 5.03 -2.98 -13.79
C LYS A 121 6.37 -3.60 -13.54
N ILE A 122 6.97 -3.38 -12.36
CA ILE A 122 8.28 -3.92 -12.00
C ILE A 122 8.08 -5.19 -11.20
N LEU A 123 8.56 -6.30 -11.77
CA LEU A 123 8.48 -7.61 -11.15
C LEU A 123 9.82 -7.95 -10.51
N ILE A 124 9.82 -8.25 -9.23
CA ILE A 124 11.00 -8.71 -8.48
C ILE A 124 10.88 -10.19 -8.16
N GLU A 125 12.02 -10.87 -8.16
CA GLU A 125 12.09 -12.26 -7.74
C GLU A 125 12.02 -12.36 -6.21
N GLU A 126 11.01 -13.05 -5.70
CA GLU A 126 10.95 -13.41 -4.29
C GLU A 126 11.92 -14.56 -3.99
N ASN A 127 13.15 -14.24 -3.60
CA ASN A 127 14.11 -15.24 -3.09
C ASN A 127 13.70 -15.62 -1.67
N ARG A 128 12.83 -16.62 -1.52
CA ARG A 128 12.66 -17.30 -0.23
C ARG A 128 13.89 -18.14 0.07
N PHE A 129 14.62 -17.81 1.11
CA PHE A 129 15.60 -18.67 1.74
C PHE A 129 14.93 -19.97 2.15
N GLY A 130 15.09 -21.04 1.35
CA GLY A 130 14.54 -22.35 1.66
C GLY A 130 14.65 -23.33 0.48
N ARG A 131 14.77 -24.62 0.78
CA ARG A 131 15.07 -25.78 -0.06
C ARG A 131 14.22 -26.00 -1.33
N PHE A 132 13.23 -25.19 -1.61
CA PHE A 132 12.43 -25.23 -2.83
C PHE A 132 12.43 -23.85 -3.50
N ARG A 133 13.32 -23.68 -4.47
CA ARG A 133 13.35 -22.56 -5.41
C ARG A 133 12.13 -22.62 -6.34
N ARG A 134 11.05 -21.98 -5.99
CA ARG A 134 10.10 -21.49 -6.98
C ARG A 134 10.30 -19.99 -7.05
N ASN A 135 11.03 -19.52 -8.05
CA ASN A 135 11.16 -18.12 -8.39
C ASN A 135 9.76 -17.60 -8.74
N LYS A 136 9.09 -16.95 -7.81
CA LYS A 136 7.80 -16.33 -8.04
C LYS A 136 8.03 -14.85 -8.24
N LEU A 137 7.74 -14.36 -9.43
CA LEU A 137 7.75 -12.93 -9.73
C LEU A 137 6.56 -12.28 -9.04
N LYS A 138 6.83 -11.19 -8.31
CA LYS A 138 5.81 -10.36 -7.67
C LYS A 138 6.00 -8.90 -8.04
N PRO A 139 4.92 -8.11 -8.15
CA PRO A 139 5.05 -6.68 -8.34
C PRO A 139 5.78 -6.04 -7.15
N PHE A 140 6.63 -5.06 -7.46
CA PHE A 140 7.35 -4.32 -6.44
C PHE A 140 6.40 -3.34 -5.73
N ARG A 141 6.20 -3.51 -4.45
CA ARG A 141 5.27 -2.71 -3.63
C ARG A 141 5.88 -1.47 -2.99
N GLY A 142 7.15 -1.21 -3.24
CA GLY A 142 7.87 -0.10 -2.64
C GLY A 142 8.63 -0.48 -1.38
N THR A 143 9.63 0.35 -1.03
CA THR A 143 10.44 0.13 0.18
C THR A 143 9.67 0.35 1.46
N THR A 144 8.68 1.23 1.45
CA THR A 144 7.80 1.50 2.59
C THR A 144 6.92 0.29 2.95
N ASP A 145 6.49 -0.51 1.98
CA ASP A 145 5.66 -1.69 2.21
C ASP A 145 6.48 -2.90 2.69
N ILE A 146 7.74 -3.00 2.26
CA ILE A 146 8.64 -4.07 2.68
C ILE A 146 8.96 -3.98 4.17
N GLU A 147 9.11 -2.78 4.70
CA GLU A 147 9.45 -2.57 6.11
C GLU A 147 8.27 -2.65 7.07
N THR A 148 7.06 -2.34 6.62
CA THR A 148 5.85 -2.55 7.43
C THR A 148 5.60 -4.04 7.73
N ASN A 149 6.14 -4.94 6.90
CA ASN A 149 6.12 -6.39 7.12
C ASN A 149 7.29 -6.92 7.98
N ALA A 150 8.34 -6.14 8.18
CA ALA A 150 9.39 -6.45 9.14
C ALA A 150 8.86 -6.13 10.55
N LYS A 151 8.99 -7.08 11.47
CA LYS A 151 8.42 -7.09 12.85
C LYS A 151 8.82 -5.91 13.77
N ASP A 152 9.39 -4.84 13.25
CA ASP A 152 9.89 -3.71 14.02
C ASP A 152 9.08 -2.44 13.72
N ARG A 153 7.77 -2.50 14.09
CA ARG A 153 6.85 -1.35 14.02
C ARG A 153 7.17 -0.24 15.03
N SER A 154 8.18 -0.39 15.87
CA SER A 154 8.39 0.49 17.03
C SER A 154 9.38 1.64 16.83
N SER A 155 10.03 1.77 15.66
CA SER A 155 11.14 2.73 15.53
C SER A 155 10.98 3.83 14.46
N ILE A 156 9.87 3.91 13.74
CA ILE A 156 9.69 4.90 12.66
C ILE A 156 8.30 5.56 12.74
N ILE A 157 7.75 5.67 13.94
CA ILE A 157 6.61 6.56 14.20
C ILE A 157 7.20 7.84 14.78
N ILE A 158 7.17 8.92 14.03
CA ILE A 158 7.32 10.29 14.51
C ILE A 158 6.01 11.01 14.26
#